data_a9c7c42d6cdceb715e1310a113e08e53
#
_entry.id   a9c7c42d6cdceb715e1310a113e08e53
#
_cell.length_a   1.000
_cell.length_b   1.000
_cell.length_c   1.000
_cell.angle_alpha   90.00
_cell.angle_beta   90.00
_cell.angle_gamma   90.00
#
_symmetry.space_group_name_H-M   'P 1'
#
loop_
_entity.id
_entity.type
_entity.pdbx_description
1 polymer ?
#
loop_
_entity_poly.entity_id
_entity_poly.type
_entity_poly.pdbx_seq_one_letter_code
_entity_poly.pdbx_strand_id
1 'polypeptide(L)'
;LRPFPQYGAVTLQFDDFNTARYDSLAVKAQKRFATGLMFLGAWTWSRNYDASFGAGNFFSGSSASPQDIYNLGGEYGLSLTDSPHRFSGTFSYELPFGKGKRWLGSNRILDYAVGGWQVNGVTIYQTGFPLALTQHNNADSVIGAGVQRPNATGVSAATSGNLMSRLDNYLNPAAFTVTPQFTFGNVTRTIPNRGPGQVNWDISILKTFVVWENFKAQFRAEAMNAFNTPYFNGPNTAVGNASFGRITRQANFPRYVQLGVRFFF
;
A
#
# COMPACT_ATOMS: atom_id res chain seq x y z
N LEU A 1 10.43 -21.04 -33.62
CA LEU A 1 10.32 -20.37 -34.92
C LEU A 1 9.04 -19.51 -34.91
N ARG A 2 9.14 -18.23 -35.28
CA ARG A 2 7.96 -17.37 -35.40
C ARG A 2 7.14 -17.83 -36.62
N PRO A 3 5.79 -17.85 -36.51
CA PRO A 3 4.92 -18.23 -37.64
C PRO A 3 5.13 -17.33 -38.88
N PHE A 4 5.49 -16.07 -38.64
CA PHE A 4 5.74 -15.07 -39.69
C PHE A 4 7.08 -14.35 -39.43
N PRO A 5 8.21 -14.96 -39.71
CA PRO A 5 9.54 -14.44 -39.37
C PRO A 5 9.87 -13.12 -40.08
N GLN A 6 9.19 -12.82 -41.20
CA GLN A 6 9.36 -11.57 -41.97
C GLN A 6 8.85 -10.34 -41.22
N TYR A 7 8.02 -10.48 -40.18
CA TYR A 7 7.54 -9.38 -39.31
C TYR A 7 8.36 -9.36 -38.04
N GLY A 8 8.86 -8.18 -37.66
CA GLY A 8 9.61 -7.97 -36.42
C GLY A 8 8.74 -8.18 -35.17
N ALA A 9 7.63 -7.50 -35.11
CA ALA A 9 6.63 -7.64 -34.05
C ALA A 9 5.24 -7.42 -34.63
N VAL A 10 4.26 -8.19 -34.17
CA VAL A 10 2.84 -7.97 -34.43
C VAL A 10 2.21 -7.57 -33.11
N THR A 11 1.64 -6.37 -33.05
CA THR A 11 0.99 -5.84 -31.84
C THR A 11 -0.51 -5.87 -32.05
N LEU A 12 -1.22 -6.60 -31.19
CA LEU A 12 -2.67 -6.50 -31.07
C LEU A 12 -2.99 -5.29 -30.19
N GLN A 13 -3.80 -4.37 -30.72
CA GLN A 13 -4.26 -3.20 -29.98
C GLN A 13 -5.78 -3.29 -29.80
N PHE A 14 -6.26 -2.92 -28.61
CA PHE A 14 -7.70 -2.87 -28.29
C PHE A 14 -8.41 -4.24 -28.43
N ASP A 15 -7.71 -5.32 -28.09
CA ASP A 15 -8.32 -6.63 -28.01
C ASP A 15 -9.18 -6.74 -26.73
N ASP A 16 -10.36 -7.35 -26.82
CA ASP A 16 -11.38 -7.47 -25.76
C ASP A 16 -11.21 -8.73 -24.88
N PHE A 17 -10.10 -9.46 -24.99
CA PHE A 17 -9.86 -10.66 -24.19
C PHE A 17 -9.70 -10.40 -22.68
N ASN A 18 -9.57 -9.15 -22.28
CA ASN A 18 -9.27 -8.79 -20.90
C ASN A 18 -10.54 -8.72 -20.04
N THR A 19 -10.64 -9.63 -19.08
CA THR A 19 -11.75 -9.69 -18.13
C THR A 19 -11.31 -9.18 -16.78
N ALA A 20 -12.15 -8.34 -16.15
CA ALA A 20 -11.94 -7.86 -14.78
C ALA A 20 -13.20 -8.06 -13.94
N ARG A 21 -13.02 -8.41 -12.65
CA ARG A 21 -14.06 -8.51 -11.66
C ARG A 21 -13.63 -7.84 -10.37
N TYR A 22 -14.43 -6.89 -9.91
CA TYR A 22 -14.21 -6.20 -8.66
C TYR A 22 -15.45 -6.30 -7.76
N ASP A 23 -15.27 -6.93 -6.60
CA ASP A 23 -16.29 -7.01 -5.56
C ASP A 23 -15.84 -6.20 -4.34
N SER A 24 -16.71 -5.38 -3.77
CA SER A 24 -16.35 -4.58 -2.60
C SER A 24 -17.52 -4.31 -1.66
N LEU A 25 -17.17 -4.15 -0.39
CA LEU A 25 -18.04 -3.61 0.66
C LEU A 25 -17.34 -2.40 1.28
N ALA A 26 -17.97 -1.23 1.19
CA ALA A 26 -17.47 0.00 1.78
C ALA A 26 -18.34 0.43 2.97
N VAL A 27 -17.71 0.68 4.12
CA VAL A 27 -18.38 1.19 5.32
C VAL A 27 -17.77 2.53 5.68
N LYS A 28 -18.61 3.55 5.85
CA LYS A 28 -18.21 4.90 6.26
C LYS A 28 -18.89 5.26 7.58
N ALA A 29 -18.11 5.72 8.55
CA ALA A 29 -18.59 6.29 9.79
C ALA A 29 -18.14 7.74 9.90
N GLN A 30 -19.06 8.63 10.22
CA GLN A 30 -18.78 10.06 10.34
C GLN A 30 -19.50 10.65 11.52
N LYS A 31 -18.78 11.42 12.33
CA LYS A 31 -19.35 12.32 13.34
C LYS A 31 -18.92 13.74 12.99
N ARG A 32 -19.89 14.61 12.76
CA ARG A 32 -19.63 16.04 12.59
C ARG A 32 -19.33 16.68 13.94
N PHE A 33 -18.69 17.82 13.90
CA PHE A 33 -18.22 18.52 15.08
C PHE A 33 -19.35 18.68 16.12
N ALA A 34 -19.26 17.90 17.20
CA ALA A 34 -20.15 17.97 18.34
C ALA A 34 -19.35 17.62 19.59
N THR A 35 -19.53 18.38 20.68
CA THR A 35 -18.79 18.19 21.95
C THR A 35 -17.26 18.19 21.78
N GLY A 36 -16.75 18.97 20.81
CA GLY A 36 -15.32 19.08 20.53
C GLY A 36 -14.72 17.96 19.68
N LEU A 37 -15.49 16.96 19.27
CA LEU A 37 -15.00 15.82 18.48
C LEU A 37 -15.62 15.80 17.08
N MET A 38 -14.76 15.69 16.08
CA MET A 38 -15.08 15.33 14.72
C MET A 38 -14.27 14.08 14.35
N PHE A 39 -14.88 13.13 13.68
CA PHE A 39 -14.15 12.04 13.02
C PHE A 39 -14.82 11.61 11.73
N LEU A 40 -14.00 11.06 10.85
CA LEU A 40 -14.40 10.38 9.64
C LEU A 40 -13.55 9.12 9.50
N GLY A 41 -14.18 7.96 9.39
CA GLY A 41 -13.53 6.69 9.10
C GLY A 41 -14.20 6.04 7.90
N ALA A 42 -13.41 5.47 7.02
CA ALA A 42 -13.85 4.68 5.88
C ALA A 42 -13.06 3.37 5.84
N TRP A 43 -13.76 2.27 5.80
CA TRP A 43 -13.20 0.95 5.62
C TRP A 43 -13.77 0.31 4.38
N THR A 44 -12.90 -0.27 3.56
CA THR A 44 -13.27 -1.02 2.37
C THR A 44 -12.69 -2.42 2.48
N TRP A 45 -13.55 -3.41 2.34
CA TRP A 45 -13.16 -4.75 1.96
C TRP A 45 -13.35 -4.91 0.46
N SER A 46 -12.37 -5.50 -0.22
CA SER A 46 -12.49 -5.72 -1.66
C SER A 46 -11.74 -6.95 -2.15
N ARG A 47 -12.16 -7.44 -3.30
CA ARG A 47 -11.47 -8.43 -4.10
C ARG A 47 -11.44 -7.98 -5.54
N ASN A 48 -10.26 -8.03 -6.14
CA ASN A 48 -10.05 -7.63 -7.52
C ASN A 48 -9.35 -8.75 -8.28
N TYR A 49 -9.99 -9.21 -9.35
CA TYR A 49 -9.45 -10.18 -10.29
C TYR A 49 -9.41 -9.55 -11.67
N ASP A 50 -8.35 -9.79 -12.40
CA ASP A 50 -8.21 -9.35 -13.77
C ASP A 50 -7.29 -10.29 -14.58
N ALA A 51 -7.29 -10.11 -15.88
CA ALA A 51 -6.33 -10.72 -16.80
C ALA A 51 -5.29 -9.70 -17.29
N SER A 52 -5.11 -8.57 -16.59
CA SER A 52 -4.18 -7.50 -16.97
C SER A 52 -2.73 -7.94 -16.80
N PHE A 53 -1.89 -7.69 -17.79
CA PHE A 53 -0.48 -8.11 -17.82
C PHE A 53 0.46 -7.21 -17.02
N GLY A 54 -0.01 -6.16 -16.43
CA GLY A 54 0.78 -5.25 -15.59
C GLY A 54 -0.11 -4.39 -14.71
N ALA A 55 0.47 -3.74 -13.74
CA ALA A 55 -0.21 -2.68 -12.99
C ALA A 55 -0.39 -1.47 -13.93
N GLY A 56 -1.03 -1.75 -14.89
CA GLY A 56 -1.43 -1.16 -15.97
C GLY A 56 -1.33 0.15 -16.41
N ASN A 57 -0.61 0.46 -17.02
CA ASN A 57 -0.65 1.83 -17.41
C ASN A 57 -0.83 1.95 -18.92
N PHE A 58 -2.06 2.11 -19.30
CA PHE A 58 -2.39 2.79 -20.53
C PHE A 58 -1.51 4.05 -20.74
N PHE A 59 -1.09 4.69 -19.63
CA PHE A 59 -0.26 5.91 -19.65
C PHE A 59 1.25 5.69 -19.49
N SER A 60 1.74 4.54 -19.05
CA SER A 60 3.18 4.33 -18.80
C SER A 60 3.92 3.56 -19.86
N GLY A 61 3.23 3.07 -20.89
CA GLY A 61 3.85 2.38 -22.01
C GLY A 61 4.59 1.08 -21.66
N SER A 62 4.45 0.55 -20.46
CA SER A 62 5.01 -0.74 -20.10
C SER A 62 4.09 -1.84 -20.61
N SER A 63 4.43 -2.41 -21.71
CA SER A 63 3.80 -3.61 -22.27
C SER A 63 4.23 -4.81 -21.48
N ALA A 64 3.46 -5.18 -20.44
CA ALA A 64 3.59 -6.51 -19.90
C ALA A 64 2.90 -7.48 -20.88
N SER A 65 3.59 -8.52 -21.25
CA SER A 65 3.08 -9.55 -22.15
C SER A 65 2.62 -10.76 -21.35
N PRO A 66 1.61 -11.52 -21.86
CA PRO A 66 1.26 -12.81 -21.28
C PRO A 66 2.43 -13.79 -21.40
N GLN A 67 2.46 -14.79 -20.52
CA GLN A 67 3.43 -15.86 -20.68
C GLN A 67 3.18 -16.66 -21.97
N ASP A 68 1.91 -16.90 -22.27
CA ASP A 68 1.45 -17.64 -23.45
C ASP A 68 0.31 -16.88 -24.13
N ILE A 69 0.55 -16.37 -25.33
CA ILE A 69 -0.44 -15.65 -26.13
C ILE A 69 -1.59 -16.57 -26.64
N TYR A 70 -1.40 -17.87 -26.65
CA TYR A 70 -2.42 -18.85 -27.04
C TYR A 70 -3.26 -19.33 -25.85
N ASN A 71 -2.88 -18.96 -24.62
CA ASN A 71 -3.59 -19.29 -23.39
C ASN A 71 -3.82 -18.05 -22.52
N LEU A 72 -4.50 -17.07 -23.05
CA LEU A 72 -4.81 -15.81 -22.35
C LEU A 72 -5.68 -16.03 -21.10
N GLY A 73 -6.52 -17.08 -21.08
CA GLY A 73 -7.29 -17.47 -19.90
C GLY A 73 -6.42 -17.80 -18.68
N GLY A 74 -5.20 -18.28 -18.89
CA GLY A 74 -4.20 -18.55 -17.84
C GLY A 74 -3.68 -17.27 -17.14
N GLU A 75 -3.97 -16.11 -17.69
CA GLU A 75 -3.60 -14.82 -17.10
C GLU A 75 -4.64 -14.30 -16.10
N TYR A 76 -5.85 -14.86 -16.09
CA TYR A 76 -6.88 -14.46 -15.14
C TYR A 76 -6.52 -14.91 -13.71
N GLY A 77 -6.47 -13.95 -12.81
CA GLY A 77 -6.10 -14.20 -11.41
C GLY A 77 -6.27 -12.97 -10.54
N LEU A 78 -5.75 -13.04 -9.32
CA LEU A 78 -5.75 -11.84 -8.44
C LEU A 78 -5.03 -10.69 -9.13
N SER A 79 -5.67 -9.53 -9.13
CA SER A 79 -5.06 -8.30 -9.64
C SER A 79 -3.85 -7.90 -8.80
N LEU A 80 -2.82 -7.36 -9.43
CA LEU A 80 -1.68 -6.74 -8.73
C LEU A 80 -2.10 -5.57 -7.82
N THR A 81 -3.29 -5.03 -8.02
CA THR A 81 -3.88 -3.94 -7.21
C THR A 81 -4.88 -4.45 -6.17
N ASP A 82 -5.08 -5.77 -6.06
CA ASP A 82 -5.99 -6.34 -5.06
C ASP A 82 -5.50 -6.08 -3.64
N SER A 83 -6.33 -5.39 -2.85
CA SER A 83 -6.06 -5.08 -1.45
C SER A 83 -7.31 -5.40 -0.63
N PRO A 84 -7.35 -6.55 0.08
CA PRO A 84 -8.54 -7.02 0.79
C PRO A 84 -9.10 -6.05 1.83
N HIS A 85 -8.22 -5.32 2.50
CA HIS A 85 -8.66 -4.36 3.52
C HIS A 85 -7.92 -3.04 3.35
N ARG A 86 -8.69 -1.97 3.27
CA ARG A 86 -8.18 -0.61 3.35
C ARG A 86 -9.02 0.17 4.35
N PHE A 87 -8.37 0.78 5.31
CA PHE A 87 -8.98 1.71 6.25
C PHE A 87 -8.29 3.06 6.15
N SER A 88 -9.08 4.12 6.14
CA SER A 88 -8.60 5.49 6.28
C SER A 88 -9.44 6.21 7.32
N GLY A 89 -8.78 6.95 8.20
CA GLY A 89 -9.46 7.68 9.26
C GLY A 89 -8.84 9.05 9.48
N THR A 90 -9.67 10.00 9.84
CA THR A 90 -9.24 11.31 10.32
C THR A 90 -10.08 11.71 11.52
N PHE A 91 -9.46 12.36 12.48
CA PHE A 91 -10.16 12.93 13.61
C PHE A 91 -9.57 14.29 14.00
N SER A 92 -10.41 15.07 14.63
CA SER A 92 -10.06 16.34 15.28
C SER A 92 -10.78 16.40 16.61
N TYR A 93 -10.03 16.57 17.69
CA TYR A 93 -10.56 16.60 19.02
C TYR A 93 -10.05 17.82 19.81
N GLU A 94 -10.96 18.74 20.10
CA GLU A 94 -10.71 19.81 21.07
C GLU A 94 -10.83 19.24 22.48
N LEU A 95 -9.79 19.35 23.27
CA LEU A 95 -9.82 18.85 24.64
C LEU A 95 -10.87 19.59 25.47
N PRO A 96 -11.59 18.88 26.35
CA PRO A 96 -12.73 19.46 27.10
C PRO A 96 -12.28 20.25 28.35
N PHE A 97 -11.12 20.91 28.24
CA PHE A 97 -10.53 21.70 29.32
C PHE A 97 -10.51 23.18 28.97
N GLY A 98 -10.68 24.06 29.98
CA GLY A 98 -10.53 25.50 29.86
C GLY A 98 -11.85 26.27 29.83
N LYS A 99 -11.75 27.58 29.59
CA LYS A 99 -12.90 28.52 29.63
C LYS A 99 -13.98 28.11 28.61
N GLY A 100 -15.21 27.95 29.11
CA GLY A 100 -16.36 27.54 28.31
C GLY A 100 -16.38 26.06 27.96
N LYS A 101 -15.48 25.25 28.50
CA LYS A 101 -15.44 23.80 28.37
C LYS A 101 -15.98 23.10 29.62
N ARG A 102 -16.13 21.78 29.57
CA ARG A 102 -16.73 21.00 30.69
C ARG A 102 -15.91 21.02 31.98
N TRP A 103 -14.57 21.12 31.88
CA TRP A 103 -13.68 21.02 33.02
C TRP A 103 -12.68 22.17 33.06
N LEU A 104 -12.30 22.58 34.28
CA LEU A 104 -11.26 23.60 34.59
C LEU A 104 -11.49 25.00 33.99
N GLY A 105 -12.77 25.39 33.79
CA GLY A 105 -13.12 26.67 33.18
C GLY A 105 -13.07 27.89 34.13
N SER A 106 -12.96 27.68 35.44
CA SER A 106 -13.08 28.76 36.45
C SER A 106 -11.74 29.38 36.86
N ASN A 107 -10.61 28.74 36.63
CA ASN A 107 -9.30 29.24 37.04
C ASN A 107 -8.50 29.71 35.80
N ARG A 108 -8.18 30.99 35.76
CA ARG A 108 -7.48 31.64 34.63
C ARG A 108 -6.09 31.07 34.39
N ILE A 109 -5.35 30.70 35.41
CA ILE A 109 -3.99 30.11 35.28
C ILE A 109 -4.07 28.72 34.70
N LEU A 110 -5.02 27.91 35.20
CA LEU A 110 -5.26 26.57 34.66
C LEU A 110 -5.78 26.62 33.21
N ASP A 111 -6.66 27.57 32.89
CA ASP A 111 -7.12 27.78 31.52
C ASP A 111 -5.97 28.07 30.56
N TYR A 112 -5.02 28.92 30.99
CA TYR A 112 -3.84 29.22 30.17
C TYR A 112 -2.96 28.00 29.93
N ALA A 113 -2.82 27.09 30.90
CA ALA A 113 -2.02 25.89 30.80
C ALA A 113 -2.71 24.77 30.00
N VAL A 114 -3.98 24.45 30.36
CA VAL A 114 -4.68 23.26 29.88
C VAL A 114 -5.80 23.51 28.87
N GLY A 115 -6.29 24.76 28.74
CA GLY A 115 -7.32 25.16 27.79
C GLY A 115 -6.78 25.32 26.37
N GLY A 116 -7.65 25.28 25.35
CA GLY A 116 -7.31 25.58 23.96
C GLY A 116 -6.42 24.52 23.26
N TRP A 117 -6.34 23.31 23.79
CA TRP A 117 -5.65 22.20 23.15
C TRP A 117 -6.56 21.48 22.18
N GLN A 118 -5.98 21.11 21.03
CA GLN A 118 -6.62 20.31 20.01
C GLN A 118 -5.66 19.23 19.52
N VAL A 119 -6.15 18.02 19.36
CA VAL A 119 -5.40 16.89 18.78
C VAL A 119 -6.08 16.50 17.49
N ASN A 120 -5.29 16.40 16.42
CA ASN A 120 -5.76 15.89 15.14
C ASN A 120 -4.95 14.66 14.74
N GLY A 121 -5.57 13.79 13.99
CA GLY A 121 -4.88 12.63 13.47
C GLY A 121 -5.43 12.19 12.14
N VAL A 122 -4.54 11.66 11.33
CA VAL A 122 -4.85 10.96 10.08
C VAL A 122 -4.20 9.58 10.15
N THR A 123 -4.96 8.56 9.78
CA THR A 123 -4.43 7.19 9.75
C THR A 123 -4.82 6.49 8.47
N ILE A 124 -3.94 5.63 8.01
CA ILE A 124 -4.19 4.69 6.93
C ILE A 124 -3.71 3.30 7.36
N TYR A 125 -4.52 2.31 7.05
CA TYR A 125 -4.16 0.89 7.09
C TYR A 125 -4.51 0.28 5.74
N GLN A 126 -3.60 -0.50 5.18
CA GLN A 126 -3.83 -1.20 3.92
C GLN A 126 -3.09 -2.54 3.93
N THR A 127 -3.77 -3.61 3.53
CA THR A 127 -3.13 -4.91 3.29
C THR A 127 -2.21 -4.84 2.08
N GLY A 128 -1.13 -5.63 2.10
CA GLY A 128 -0.20 -5.70 0.97
C GLY A 128 -0.85 -6.24 -0.31
N PHE A 129 -0.24 -5.93 -1.43
CA PHE A 129 -0.65 -6.40 -2.75
C PHE A 129 -0.13 -7.80 -3.05
N PRO A 130 -0.81 -8.60 -3.88
CA PRO A 130 -0.31 -9.87 -4.38
C PRO A 130 1.03 -9.71 -5.10
N LEU A 131 1.83 -10.76 -5.06
CA LEU A 131 3.14 -10.77 -5.70
C LEU A 131 3.09 -11.48 -7.05
N ALA A 132 3.71 -10.89 -8.05
CA ALA A 132 3.99 -11.54 -9.33
C ALA A 132 5.45 -12.03 -9.33
N LEU A 133 5.66 -13.29 -9.69
CA LEU A 133 6.99 -13.86 -9.77
C LEU A 133 7.54 -13.78 -11.19
N THR A 134 8.81 -13.48 -11.26
CA THR A 134 9.61 -13.54 -12.47
C THR A 134 10.77 -14.50 -12.24
N GLN A 135 11.55 -14.78 -13.27
CA GLN A 135 12.84 -15.46 -13.08
C GLN A 135 13.99 -14.58 -13.56
N HIS A 136 15.15 -14.76 -12.94
CA HIS A 136 16.32 -13.89 -13.16
C HIS A 136 16.89 -14.03 -14.59
N ASN A 137 16.73 -15.20 -15.18
CA ASN A 137 17.22 -15.53 -16.51
C ASN A 137 16.06 -15.70 -17.49
N ASN A 138 15.15 -14.76 -17.56
CA ASN A 138 14.01 -14.82 -18.49
C ASN A 138 14.50 -15.14 -19.91
N ALA A 139 14.93 -16.40 -20.08
CA ALA A 139 15.48 -16.94 -21.32
C ALA A 139 14.32 -17.20 -22.24
N ASP A 140 13.90 -16.19 -22.92
CA ASP A 140 12.89 -16.07 -23.92
C ASP A 140 11.81 -17.16 -23.92
N SER A 141 10.62 -16.68 -23.70
CA SER A 141 9.42 -17.45 -23.97
C SER A 141 9.51 -18.13 -25.36
N VAL A 142 8.88 -19.26 -25.45
CA VAL A 142 8.81 -20.10 -26.64
C VAL A 142 8.52 -19.35 -27.94
N ILE A 143 7.95 -18.12 -27.84
CA ILE A 143 7.48 -17.32 -28.96
C ILE A 143 8.16 -15.95 -29.03
N GLY A 144 9.16 -15.71 -28.19
CA GLY A 144 9.90 -14.42 -28.18
C GLY A 144 9.11 -13.25 -27.65
N ALA A 145 8.02 -13.48 -26.94
CA ALA A 145 7.23 -12.46 -26.29
C ALA A 145 6.79 -12.95 -24.90
N GLY A 146 6.92 -12.13 -23.88
CA GLY A 146 6.35 -12.40 -22.59
C GLY A 146 7.34 -12.69 -21.48
N VAL A 147 6.79 -12.85 -20.30
CA VAL A 147 7.53 -13.12 -19.06
C VAL A 147 7.43 -14.61 -18.78
N GLN A 148 8.55 -15.31 -18.85
CA GLN A 148 8.62 -16.70 -18.41
C GLN A 148 8.46 -16.76 -16.91
N ARG A 149 7.49 -17.53 -16.40
CA ARG A 149 7.24 -17.70 -14.96
C ARG A 149 8.03 -18.90 -14.43
N PRO A 150 8.36 -18.91 -13.15
CA PRO A 150 8.98 -20.06 -12.51
C PRO A 150 8.00 -21.23 -12.35
N ASN A 151 8.53 -22.38 -11.96
CA ASN A 151 7.73 -23.52 -11.54
C ASN A 151 7.56 -23.56 -10.02
N ALA A 152 6.36 -23.89 -9.58
CA ALA A 152 6.07 -24.19 -8.18
C ALA A 152 6.49 -25.63 -7.86
N THR A 153 7.11 -25.83 -6.69
CA THR A 153 7.56 -27.15 -6.19
C THR A 153 6.52 -27.87 -5.34
N GLY A 154 5.42 -27.20 -5.00
CA GLY A 154 4.43 -27.69 -4.01
C GLY A 154 4.78 -27.33 -2.56
N VAL A 155 5.97 -26.79 -2.31
CA VAL A 155 6.35 -26.29 -0.98
C VAL A 155 5.72 -24.92 -0.75
N SER A 156 5.33 -24.61 0.49
CA SER A 156 4.76 -23.31 0.83
C SER A 156 5.75 -22.17 0.60
N ALA A 157 5.31 -21.13 -0.10
CA ALA A 157 6.07 -19.91 -0.30
C ALA A 157 6.05 -19.00 0.95
N ALA A 158 5.10 -19.20 1.87
CA ALA A 158 4.99 -18.43 3.10
C ALA A 158 6.05 -18.86 4.11
N THR A 159 6.66 -17.88 4.76
CA THR A 159 7.55 -18.06 5.91
C THR A 159 6.86 -17.62 7.20
N SER A 160 7.30 -18.13 8.34
CA SER A 160 6.75 -17.81 9.66
C SER A 160 7.51 -16.68 10.35
N GLY A 161 6.84 -16.01 11.30
CA GLY A 161 7.43 -14.94 12.10
C GLY A 161 6.84 -13.57 11.81
N ASN A 162 7.25 -12.57 12.60
CA ASN A 162 6.86 -11.18 12.37
C ASN A 162 7.59 -10.59 11.15
N LEU A 163 7.12 -9.45 10.66
CA LEU A 163 7.68 -8.83 9.46
C LEU A 163 9.20 -8.57 9.57
N MET A 164 9.66 -8.06 10.70
CA MET A 164 11.08 -7.71 10.90
C MET A 164 12.01 -8.95 10.87
N SER A 165 11.54 -10.06 11.41
CA SER A 165 12.33 -11.31 11.40
C SER A 165 12.34 -12.00 10.03
N ARG A 166 11.47 -11.59 9.12
CA ARG A 166 11.32 -12.19 7.79
C ARG A 166 11.94 -11.36 6.67
N LEU A 167 12.54 -10.22 6.94
CA LEU A 167 13.07 -9.33 5.89
C LEU A 167 14.06 -10.05 4.96
N ASP A 168 14.92 -10.92 5.51
CA ASP A 168 15.89 -11.69 4.73
C ASP A 168 15.32 -12.95 4.10
N ASN A 169 14.13 -13.38 4.50
CA ASN A 169 13.48 -14.58 4.01
C ASN A 169 11.94 -14.42 4.00
N TYR A 170 11.47 -13.42 3.30
CA TYR A 170 10.03 -13.10 3.24
C TYR A 170 9.26 -14.12 2.39
N LEU A 171 9.89 -14.65 1.34
CA LEU A 171 9.40 -15.79 0.57
C LEU A 171 10.40 -16.95 0.69
N ASN A 172 9.87 -18.17 0.80
CA ASN A 172 10.67 -19.39 0.85
C ASN A 172 11.23 -19.71 -0.56
N PRO A 173 12.55 -19.69 -0.77
CA PRO A 173 13.14 -20.01 -2.07
C PRO A 173 12.84 -21.44 -2.53
N ALA A 174 12.70 -22.40 -1.60
CA ALA A 174 12.42 -23.79 -1.93
C ALA A 174 11.02 -24.02 -2.57
N ALA A 175 10.15 -23.01 -2.51
CA ALA A 175 8.81 -23.07 -3.08
C ALA A 175 8.82 -22.99 -4.62
N PHE A 176 9.93 -22.56 -5.23
CA PHE A 176 9.99 -22.28 -6.65
C PHE A 176 11.30 -22.75 -7.27
N THR A 177 11.22 -23.16 -8.54
CA THR A 177 12.39 -23.46 -9.36
C THR A 177 12.34 -22.69 -10.66
N VAL A 178 13.51 -22.39 -11.20
CA VAL A 178 13.65 -21.78 -12.52
C VAL A 178 13.13 -22.72 -13.58
N THR A 179 12.28 -22.23 -14.46
CA THR A 179 11.73 -22.97 -15.58
C THR A 179 12.79 -23.13 -16.68
N PRO A 180 12.96 -24.31 -17.27
CA PRO A 180 13.88 -24.50 -18.39
C PRO A 180 13.56 -23.57 -19.55
N GLN A 181 14.61 -23.29 -20.35
CA GLN A 181 14.45 -22.46 -21.54
C GLN A 181 13.44 -23.10 -22.51
N PHE A 182 12.68 -22.28 -23.22
CA PHE A 182 11.66 -22.67 -24.20
C PHE A 182 10.48 -23.49 -23.62
N THR A 183 10.26 -23.43 -22.31
CA THR A 183 9.10 -24.04 -21.65
C THR A 183 8.30 -23.00 -20.90
N PHE A 184 7.04 -23.28 -20.60
CA PHE A 184 6.21 -22.44 -19.76
C PHE A 184 6.28 -22.89 -18.31
N GLY A 185 6.40 -21.92 -17.39
CA GLY A 185 6.27 -22.18 -15.98
C GLY A 185 4.82 -22.35 -15.55
N ASN A 186 4.60 -23.06 -14.45
CA ASN A 186 3.28 -23.38 -13.95
C ASN A 186 2.77 -22.44 -12.84
N VAL A 187 3.56 -21.45 -12.41
CA VAL A 187 3.11 -20.46 -11.44
C VAL A 187 2.09 -19.53 -12.09
N THR A 188 1.00 -19.25 -11.38
CA THR A 188 -0.01 -18.29 -11.79
C THR A 188 0.57 -16.88 -11.94
N ARG A 189 -0.09 -16.00 -12.68
CA ARG A 189 0.33 -14.61 -12.90
C ARG A 189 0.67 -13.88 -11.59
N THR A 190 -0.16 -14.07 -10.58
CA THR A 190 0.06 -13.60 -9.22
C THR A 190 -0.09 -14.75 -8.25
N ILE A 191 0.75 -14.78 -7.23
CA ILE A 191 0.61 -15.75 -6.14
C ILE A 191 -0.24 -15.17 -5.01
N PRO A 192 -0.90 -16.00 -4.16
CA PRO A 192 -1.71 -15.53 -3.05
C PRO A 192 -0.90 -14.83 -1.96
N ASN A 193 0.42 -15.04 -1.93
CA ASN A 193 1.33 -14.34 -1.03
C ASN A 193 1.36 -12.85 -1.38
N ARG A 194 1.32 -12.03 -0.34
CA ARG A 194 1.27 -10.57 -0.48
C ARG A 194 2.56 -9.95 0.03
N GLY A 195 2.92 -8.82 -0.53
CA GLY A 195 3.94 -7.93 0.04
C GLY A 195 3.51 -7.37 1.41
N PRO A 196 4.39 -6.61 2.07
CA PRO A 196 4.07 -5.95 3.32
C PRO A 196 2.86 -5.01 3.20
N GLY A 197 2.02 -4.99 4.23
CA GLY A 197 0.95 -4.00 4.36
C GLY A 197 1.48 -2.68 4.90
N GLN A 198 0.65 -1.66 4.82
CA GLN A 198 0.96 -0.31 5.29
C GLN A 198 0.12 0.05 6.51
N VAL A 199 0.76 0.64 7.52
CA VAL A 199 0.11 1.34 8.63
C VAL A 199 0.83 2.66 8.83
N ASN A 200 0.09 3.77 8.82
CA ASN A 200 0.65 5.08 9.12
C ASN A 200 -0.29 5.90 10.01
N TRP A 201 0.31 6.69 10.90
CA TRP A 201 -0.38 7.67 11.74
C TRP A 201 0.37 8.99 11.68
N ASP A 202 -0.32 10.03 11.24
CA ASP A 202 0.14 11.40 11.32
C ASP A 202 -0.69 12.09 12.40
N ILE A 203 -0.03 12.68 13.40
CA ILE A 203 -0.67 13.30 14.56
C ILE A 203 -0.19 14.73 14.69
N SER A 204 -1.11 15.64 14.94
CA SER A 204 -0.79 17.02 15.30
C SER A 204 -1.45 17.42 16.60
N ILE A 205 -0.72 18.19 17.39
CA ILE A 205 -1.17 18.80 18.63
C ILE A 205 -1.08 20.32 18.46
N LEU A 206 -2.19 20.99 18.70
CA LEU A 206 -2.29 22.44 18.58
C LEU A 206 -2.68 23.02 19.94
N LYS A 207 -2.09 24.16 20.26
CA LYS A 207 -2.43 24.97 21.43
C LYS A 207 -2.70 26.39 20.98
N THR A 208 -3.91 26.87 21.18
CA THR A 208 -4.27 28.25 20.87
C THR A 208 -4.30 29.10 22.13
N PHE A 209 -3.57 30.19 22.11
CA PHE A 209 -3.54 31.22 23.13
C PHE A 209 -4.28 32.45 22.64
N VAL A 210 -5.21 32.97 23.44
CA VAL A 210 -5.77 34.29 23.23
C VAL A 210 -4.84 35.27 23.89
N VAL A 211 -4.12 36.08 23.12
CA VAL A 211 -3.15 37.07 23.63
C VAL A 211 -3.85 38.39 23.94
N TRP A 212 -4.68 38.87 23.00
CA TRP A 212 -5.48 40.08 23.15
C TRP A 212 -6.70 39.96 22.23
N GLU A 213 -7.85 40.39 22.67
CA GLU A 213 -9.14 40.43 21.94
C GLU A 213 -9.19 39.57 20.67
N ASN A 214 -8.74 40.11 19.53
CA ASN A 214 -8.69 39.42 18.23
C ASN A 214 -7.33 38.82 17.94
N PHE A 215 -6.27 39.09 18.70
CA PHE A 215 -4.94 38.55 18.47
C PHE A 215 -4.77 37.21 19.19
N LYS A 216 -4.56 36.14 18.38
CA LYS A 216 -4.37 34.79 18.88
C LYS A 216 -3.04 34.23 18.35
N ALA A 217 -2.35 33.49 19.20
CA ALA A 217 -1.19 32.71 18.82
C ALA A 217 -1.52 31.22 18.91
N GLN A 218 -1.20 30.47 17.89
CA GLN A 218 -1.36 29.02 17.88
C GLN A 218 0.00 28.34 17.72
N PHE A 219 0.39 27.60 18.73
CA PHE A 219 1.52 26.66 18.65
C PHE A 219 1.04 25.36 18.02
N ARG A 220 1.89 24.77 17.18
CA ARG A 220 1.63 23.51 16.45
C ARG A 220 2.83 22.60 16.60
N ALA A 221 2.58 21.36 16.98
CA ALA A 221 3.53 20.26 16.91
C ALA A 221 2.91 19.16 16.02
N GLU A 222 3.55 18.84 14.92
CA GLU A 222 3.08 17.89 13.92
C GLU A 222 4.08 16.76 13.79
N ALA A 223 3.63 15.53 13.96
CA ALA A 223 4.44 14.33 13.83
C ALA A 223 3.91 13.48 12.67
N MET A 224 4.64 13.43 11.59
CA MET A 224 4.40 12.49 10.49
C MET A 224 5.03 11.15 10.85
N ASN A 225 4.33 10.06 10.52
CA ASN A 225 4.69 8.73 11.00
C ASN A 225 4.94 8.71 12.53
N ALA A 226 3.95 9.18 13.29
CA ALA A 226 4.07 9.51 14.71
C ALA A 226 4.59 8.34 15.57
N PHE A 227 4.26 7.11 15.20
CA PHE A 227 4.71 5.90 15.90
C PHE A 227 6.01 5.31 15.34
N ASN A 228 6.63 5.98 14.34
CA ASN A 228 7.83 5.51 13.67
C ASN A 228 7.70 4.08 13.13
N THR A 229 6.54 3.78 12.54
CA THR A 229 6.25 2.45 11.98
C THR A 229 6.91 2.32 10.61
N PRO A 230 7.82 1.37 10.40
CA PRO A 230 8.41 1.17 9.09
C PRO A 230 7.40 0.52 8.14
N TYR A 231 7.36 1.02 6.92
CA TYR A 231 6.68 0.40 5.78
C TYR A 231 7.74 -0.03 4.78
N PHE A 232 7.65 -1.26 4.29
CA PHE A 232 8.66 -1.84 3.41
C PHE A 232 8.14 -2.02 1.99
N ASN A 233 9.03 -1.93 1.03
CA ASN A 233 8.77 -2.37 -0.33
C ASN A 233 8.49 -3.88 -0.38
N GLY A 234 7.96 -4.36 -1.50
CA GLY A 234 7.83 -5.80 -1.73
C GLY A 234 9.18 -6.50 -1.76
N PRO A 235 9.19 -7.83 -1.56
CA PRO A 235 10.40 -8.64 -1.69
C PRO A 235 10.88 -8.70 -3.15
N ASN A 236 12.13 -9.08 -3.35
CA ASN A 236 12.59 -9.48 -4.67
C ASN A 236 11.86 -10.76 -5.12
N THR A 237 11.19 -10.69 -6.27
CA THR A 237 10.34 -11.76 -6.82
C THR A 237 11.00 -12.53 -7.98
N ALA A 238 12.27 -12.24 -8.32
CA ALA A 238 13.00 -12.90 -9.38
C ALA A 238 13.60 -14.24 -8.89
N VAL A 239 12.91 -15.34 -9.16
CA VAL A 239 13.36 -16.70 -8.80
C VAL A 239 14.70 -17.01 -9.46
N GLY A 240 15.60 -17.65 -8.71
CA GLY A 240 16.99 -17.90 -9.12
C GLY A 240 17.96 -16.74 -8.86
N ASN A 241 17.47 -15.58 -8.44
CA ASN A 241 18.33 -14.50 -7.98
C ASN A 241 18.77 -14.77 -6.53
N ALA A 242 20.02 -14.44 -6.18
CA ALA A 242 20.57 -14.63 -4.83
C ALA A 242 19.83 -13.86 -3.73
N SER A 243 19.12 -12.78 -4.09
CA SER A 243 18.28 -11.99 -3.18
C SER A 243 16.79 -12.31 -3.27
N PHE A 244 16.41 -13.42 -3.93
CA PHE A 244 15.00 -13.82 -4.03
C PHE A 244 14.36 -13.92 -2.65
N GLY A 245 13.15 -13.40 -2.51
CA GLY A 245 12.39 -13.42 -1.26
C GLY A 245 12.85 -12.42 -0.20
N ARG A 246 13.88 -11.62 -0.45
CA ARG A 246 14.41 -10.64 0.51
C ARG A 246 13.78 -9.27 0.31
N ILE A 247 13.53 -8.57 1.41
CA ILE A 247 13.11 -7.17 1.45
C ILE A 247 14.31 -6.33 1.88
N THR A 248 14.75 -5.43 1.02
CA THR A 248 15.99 -4.65 1.22
C THR A 248 15.74 -3.16 1.39
N ARG A 249 14.49 -2.69 1.22
CA ARG A 249 14.19 -1.25 1.23
C ARG A 249 12.96 -0.93 2.06
N GLN A 250 13.08 0.11 2.87
CA GLN A 250 11.97 0.79 3.48
C GLN A 250 11.36 1.78 2.49
N ALA A 251 10.04 1.86 2.43
CA ALA A 251 9.29 2.66 1.47
C ALA A 251 8.85 4.03 2.03
N ASN A 252 8.78 4.16 3.35
CA ASN A 252 8.41 5.42 4.00
C ASN A 252 9.60 6.07 4.70
N PHE A 253 9.45 7.37 4.98
CA PHE A 253 10.39 8.10 5.83
C PHE A 253 10.21 7.71 7.31
N PRO A 254 11.27 7.82 8.15
CA PRO A 254 11.15 7.72 9.58
C PRO A 254 10.25 8.85 10.12
N ARG A 255 9.92 8.78 11.41
CA ARG A 255 9.15 9.84 12.06
C ARG A 255 9.81 11.21 11.85
N TYR A 256 9.02 12.14 11.35
CA TYR A 256 9.41 13.54 11.19
C TYR A 256 8.54 14.42 12.07
N VAL A 257 9.15 15.31 12.85
CA VAL A 257 8.44 16.24 13.74
C VAL A 257 8.72 17.65 13.29
N GLN A 258 7.63 18.41 13.12
CA GLN A 258 7.67 19.83 12.78
C GLN A 258 7.01 20.64 13.89
N LEU A 259 7.64 21.75 14.27
CA LEU A 259 7.08 22.74 15.19
C LEU A 259 6.80 24.04 14.44
N GLY A 260 5.70 24.68 14.77
CA GLY A 260 5.31 25.94 14.14
C GLY A 260 4.51 26.85 15.07
N VAL A 261 4.54 28.14 14.78
CA VAL A 261 3.70 29.12 15.42
C VAL A 261 2.95 29.90 14.35
N ARG A 262 1.66 30.09 14.55
CA ARG A 262 0.80 30.90 13.69
C ARG A 262 0.11 32.00 14.48
N PHE A 263 0.10 33.19 13.94
CA PHE A 263 -0.59 34.34 14.51
C PHE A 263 -1.84 34.64 13.69
N PHE A 264 -2.90 35.02 14.39
CA PHE A 264 -4.17 35.45 13.81
C PHE A 264 -4.50 36.85 14.39
N PHE A 265 -4.92 37.79 13.56
CA PHE A 265 -5.35 39.13 13.92
C PHE A 265 -6.56 39.53 13.10
#